data_f74c17b9ca9eca2917b7242b8e2adc23
#
_entry.id   f74c17b9ca9eca2917b7242b8e2adc23
#
_cell.length_a   1.000
_cell.length_b   1.000
_cell.length_c   1.000
_cell.angle_alpha   90.00
_cell.angle_beta   90.00
_cell.angle_gamma   90.00
#
_symmetry.space_group_name_H-M   'P 1'
#
loop_
_entity.id
_entity.type
_entity.pdbx_description
1 polymer ?
#
loop_
_entity_poly.entity_id
_entity_poly.type
_entity_poly.pdbx_seq_one_letter_code
_entity_poly.pdbx_strand_id
1 'polypeptide(L)'
;MGPGTRDYESLIREAGEWGPWQWRMMAVMLVPAMTASAATLSWVFTARPVSSACDGNTSSVVTDHGSLLADLDLVCEDGWIVSVLAPVFMLGMLVGGPLAGQLSDRHGRRLGLLLSLVMVTMSGALQPALPHSLAWALAWRLGAGLGAGGVLVTTFVYLIEWPTAGPAGAAGSWRLVAALGLHLGWNTGQALLLTSASLLTDWRALHWIAHSTGLLAICLVLTQPESAR
;
A
#
# COMPACT_ATOMS: atom_id res chain seq x y z
N MET A 1 -43.99 19.43 0.86
CA MET A 1 -43.26 18.19 1.17
C MET A 1 -43.76 17.15 0.19
N GLY A 2 -42.95 16.83 -0.83
CA GLY A 2 -43.33 15.87 -1.90
C GLY A 2 -43.17 14.43 -1.40
N PRO A 3 -44.06 13.51 -1.75
CA PRO A 3 -43.95 12.11 -1.39
C PRO A 3 -42.94 11.44 -2.32
N GLY A 4 -41.73 11.14 -1.87
CA GLY A 4 -40.88 10.31 -2.72
C GLY A 4 -39.39 10.25 -2.47
N THR A 5 -38.81 11.05 -1.59
CA THR A 5 -37.43 10.83 -1.17
C THR A 5 -37.44 10.01 0.11
N ARG A 6 -37.46 8.69 -0.02
CA ARG A 6 -37.03 7.84 1.10
C ARG A 6 -35.60 8.26 1.40
N ASP A 7 -35.43 8.77 2.61
CA ASP A 7 -34.13 9.22 3.04
C ASP A 7 -33.17 8.03 2.95
N TYR A 8 -32.01 8.21 2.32
CA TYR A 8 -30.98 7.19 2.19
C TYR A 8 -30.69 6.48 3.52
N GLU A 9 -30.74 7.24 4.63
CA GLU A 9 -30.60 6.71 5.97
C GLU A 9 -31.72 5.75 6.40
N SER A 10 -32.96 5.96 5.92
CA SER A 10 -34.06 5.06 6.24
C SER A 10 -33.97 3.72 5.54
N LEU A 11 -33.48 3.71 4.28
CA LEU A 11 -33.25 2.48 3.52
C LEU A 11 -32.13 1.63 4.14
N ILE A 12 -31.08 2.26 4.67
CA ILE A 12 -29.99 1.55 5.32
C ILE A 12 -30.43 1.01 6.68
N ARG A 13 -31.29 1.73 7.43
CA ARG A 13 -31.89 1.20 8.67
C ARG A 13 -32.73 -0.06 8.44
N GLU A 14 -33.47 -0.12 7.32
CA GLU A 14 -34.23 -1.31 6.92
C GLU A 14 -33.32 -2.49 6.53
N ALA A 15 -32.11 -2.21 6.01
CA ALA A 15 -31.16 -3.23 5.58
C ALA A 15 -30.39 -3.93 6.73
N GLY A 16 -30.50 -3.44 7.98
CA GLY A 16 -29.90 -4.06 9.17
C GLY A 16 -28.48 -3.56 9.51
N GLU A 17 -28.18 -3.50 10.80
CA GLU A 17 -27.08 -2.72 11.37
C GLU A 17 -25.68 -3.34 11.22
N TRP A 18 -25.54 -4.64 11.32
CA TRP A 18 -24.27 -5.37 11.28
C TRP A 18 -24.49 -6.78 10.73
N GLY A 19 -24.09 -6.99 9.47
CA GLY A 19 -24.25 -8.28 8.79
C GLY A 19 -22.90 -8.93 8.43
N PRO A 20 -22.91 -10.21 8.07
CA PRO A 20 -21.72 -10.93 7.57
C PRO A 20 -21.06 -10.24 6.37
N TRP A 21 -21.85 -9.47 5.61
CA TRP A 21 -21.39 -8.75 4.44
C TRP A 21 -20.42 -7.61 4.80
N GLN A 22 -20.71 -6.83 5.83
CA GLN A 22 -19.85 -5.74 6.31
C GLN A 22 -18.50 -6.28 6.82
N TRP A 23 -18.53 -7.38 7.56
CA TRP A 23 -17.32 -8.06 8.03
C TRP A 23 -16.47 -8.59 6.87
N ARG A 24 -17.12 -9.20 5.88
CA ARG A 24 -16.42 -9.66 4.66
C ARG A 24 -15.77 -8.50 3.93
N MET A 25 -16.47 -7.39 3.77
CA MET A 25 -15.97 -6.20 3.11
C MET A 25 -14.76 -5.62 3.85
N MET A 26 -14.85 -5.51 5.18
CA MET A 26 -13.73 -5.06 5.99
C MET A 26 -12.52 -5.99 5.84
N ALA A 27 -12.73 -7.30 5.91
CA ALA A 27 -11.66 -8.28 5.72
C ALA A 27 -10.97 -8.14 4.35
N VAL A 28 -11.74 -7.92 3.28
CA VAL A 28 -11.19 -7.67 1.94
C VAL A 28 -10.36 -6.39 1.89
N MET A 29 -10.83 -5.32 2.54
CA MET A 29 -10.14 -4.02 2.54
C MET A 29 -8.89 -3.98 3.43
N LEU A 30 -8.65 -4.98 4.28
CA LEU A 30 -7.37 -5.14 4.98
C LEU A 30 -6.21 -5.38 4.01
N VAL A 31 -6.44 -6.13 2.92
CA VAL A 31 -5.37 -6.55 1.99
C VAL A 31 -4.75 -5.36 1.22
N PRO A 32 -5.51 -4.39 0.68
CA PRO A 32 -4.96 -3.14 0.15
C PRO A 32 -4.06 -2.40 1.15
N ALA A 33 -4.48 -2.28 2.41
CA ALA A 33 -3.69 -1.63 3.45
C ALA A 33 -2.38 -2.38 3.73
N MET A 34 -2.40 -3.72 3.74
CA MET A 34 -1.20 -4.55 3.85
C MET A 34 -0.22 -4.28 2.69
N THR A 35 -0.72 -4.17 1.46
CA THR A 35 0.10 -3.89 0.28
C THR A 35 0.78 -2.52 0.40
N ALA A 36 0.04 -1.48 0.77
CA ALA A 36 0.59 -0.14 0.93
C ALA A 36 1.65 -0.08 2.05
N SER A 37 1.43 -0.78 3.16
CA SER A 37 2.38 -0.83 4.27
C SER A 37 3.67 -1.58 3.92
N ALA A 38 3.56 -2.70 3.22
CA ALA A 38 4.71 -3.46 2.75
C ALA A 38 5.57 -2.63 1.77
N ALA A 39 4.93 -1.92 0.82
CA ALA A 39 5.61 -1.01 -0.10
C ALA A 39 6.34 0.13 0.63
N THR A 40 5.74 0.66 1.71
CA THR A 40 6.32 1.77 2.49
C THR A 40 7.62 1.37 3.15
N LEU A 41 7.69 0.21 3.80
CA LEU A 41 8.86 -0.22 4.57
C LEU A 41 9.83 -1.12 3.80
N SER A 42 9.49 -1.59 2.60
CA SER A 42 10.33 -2.51 1.84
C SER A 42 11.77 -2.01 1.66
N TRP A 43 11.96 -0.69 1.46
CA TRP A 43 13.26 -0.09 1.23
C TRP A 43 14.25 -0.27 2.41
N VAL A 44 13.75 -0.32 3.65
CA VAL A 44 14.58 -0.50 4.86
C VAL A 44 15.33 -1.83 4.80
N PHE A 45 14.69 -2.82 4.22
CA PHE A 45 15.25 -4.17 4.13
C PHE A 45 15.98 -4.42 2.81
N THR A 46 15.66 -3.66 1.76
CA THR A 46 16.25 -3.84 0.43
C THR A 46 17.47 -2.96 0.20
N ALA A 47 17.52 -1.76 0.78
CA ALA A 47 18.63 -0.82 0.67
C ALA A 47 19.54 -0.88 1.91
N ARG A 48 20.05 -2.07 2.25
CA ARG A 48 20.99 -2.22 3.37
C ARG A 48 22.34 -1.64 3.01
N PRO A 49 22.93 -0.78 3.85
CA PRO A 49 24.28 -0.28 3.62
C PRO A 49 25.29 -1.43 3.74
N VAL A 50 26.16 -1.56 2.77
CA VAL A 50 27.27 -2.55 2.77
C VAL A 50 28.44 -1.92 3.54
N SER A 51 28.47 -2.10 4.85
CA SER A 51 29.47 -1.47 5.73
C SER A 51 30.88 -2.07 5.60
N SER A 52 31.02 -3.27 5.07
CA SER A 52 32.33 -3.98 5.00
C SER A 52 33.23 -3.56 3.82
N ALA A 53 32.74 -2.77 2.88
CA ALA A 53 33.52 -2.35 1.71
C ALA A 53 34.33 -1.07 1.93
N CYS A 54 34.17 -0.38 3.07
CA CYS A 54 34.75 0.95 3.30
C CYS A 54 36.01 0.94 4.18
N ASP A 55 36.33 -0.16 4.83
CA ASP A 55 37.60 -0.33 5.56
C ASP A 55 38.66 -0.80 4.58
N GLY A 56 39.52 0.12 4.12
CA GLY A 56 40.59 0.04 3.11
C GLY A 56 41.48 -1.22 3.04
N ASN A 57 41.03 -2.35 3.48
CA ASN A 57 41.71 -3.62 3.39
C ASN A 57 41.05 -4.52 2.34
N THR A 58 41.49 -4.33 1.12
CA THR A 58 41.00 -4.77 -0.19
C THR A 58 41.06 -6.27 -0.45
N SER A 59 40.66 -7.15 0.41
CA SER A 59 40.74 -8.58 0.09
C SER A 59 39.44 -9.38 0.22
N SER A 60 38.36 -8.78 0.64
CA SER A 60 37.06 -9.40 0.60
C SER A 60 36.04 -8.39 0.06
N VAL A 61 35.92 -8.33 -1.26
CA VAL A 61 34.65 -7.92 -1.87
C VAL A 61 33.63 -8.91 -1.36
N VAL A 62 33.02 -8.60 -0.22
CA VAL A 62 31.82 -9.30 0.24
C VAL A 62 30.76 -8.90 -0.78
N THR A 63 30.61 -9.73 -1.80
CA THR A 63 29.49 -9.73 -2.72
C THR A 63 28.24 -10.10 -1.91
N ASP A 64 27.79 -9.18 -1.06
CA ASP A 64 26.48 -9.28 -0.46
C ASP A 64 25.46 -8.91 -1.56
N HIS A 65 25.27 -9.83 -2.51
CA HIS A 65 24.27 -9.72 -3.57
C HIS A 65 22.82 -9.64 -3.02
N GLY A 66 22.67 -9.58 -1.71
CA GLY A 66 21.41 -9.47 -1.00
C GLY A 66 20.87 -8.03 -0.86
N SER A 67 21.59 -6.99 -1.38
CA SER A 67 21.20 -5.59 -1.26
C SER A 67 21.04 -4.90 -2.62
N LEU A 68 20.04 -4.03 -2.75
CA LEU A 68 19.85 -3.17 -3.94
C LEU A 68 21.08 -2.26 -4.18
N LEU A 69 21.73 -1.79 -3.13
CA LEU A 69 22.90 -0.91 -3.24
C LEU A 69 24.10 -1.64 -3.82
N ALA A 70 24.28 -2.91 -3.46
CA ALA A 70 25.32 -3.75 -4.03
C ALA A 70 25.12 -3.98 -5.53
N ASP A 71 23.86 -4.18 -5.94
CA ASP A 71 23.52 -4.36 -7.36
C ASP A 71 23.67 -3.06 -8.20
N LEU A 72 23.64 -1.91 -7.55
CA LEU A 72 23.83 -0.59 -8.20
C LEU A 72 25.28 -0.12 -8.13
N ASP A 73 26.23 -0.91 -7.60
CA ASP A 73 27.63 -0.56 -7.34
C ASP A 73 27.78 0.73 -6.51
N LEU A 74 26.80 1.05 -5.68
CA LEU A 74 26.78 2.23 -4.82
C LEU A 74 27.43 1.90 -3.47
N VAL A 75 28.74 2.01 -3.41
CA VAL A 75 29.53 1.64 -2.22
C VAL A 75 30.19 2.89 -1.63
N CYS A 76 30.18 2.99 -0.31
CA CYS A 76 30.94 3.97 0.50
C CYS A 76 30.55 5.44 0.31
N GLU A 77 30.96 6.11 -0.77
CA GLU A 77 30.73 7.54 -0.98
C GLU A 77 29.27 7.87 -1.33
N ASP A 78 28.53 6.90 -1.86
CA ASP A 78 27.13 7.06 -2.29
C ASP A 78 26.09 6.69 -1.25
N GLY A 79 26.49 6.47 0.00
CA GLY A 79 25.57 6.11 1.11
C GLY A 79 24.45 7.14 1.34
N TRP A 80 24.60 8.39 0.90
CA TRP A 80 23.56 9.42 0.95
C TRP A 80 22.32 9.06 0.11
N ILE A 81 22.47 8.22 -0.93
CA ILE A 81 21.38 7.80 -1.82
C ILE A 81 20.32 7.02 -1.05
N VAL A 82 20.71 6.22 -0.07
CA VAL A 82 19.77 5.54 0.84
C VAL A 82 18.83 6.54 1.49
N SER A 83 19.36 7.70 1.90
CA SER A 83 18.60 8.76 2.54
C SER A 83 17.61 9.45 1.59
N VAL A 84 17.81 9.36 0.26
CA VAL A 84 16.92 9.94 -0.75
C VAL A 84 15.74 9.01 -1.11
N LEU A 85 15.91 7.71 -0.97
CA LEU A 85 14.86 6.73 -1.34
C LEU A 85 13.57 6.90 -0.53
N ALA A 86 13.67 7.23 0.75
CA ALA A 86 12.49 7.45 1.60
C ALA A 86 11.74 8.75 1.24
N PRO A 87 12.39 9.92 1.15
CA PRO A 87 11.75 11.16 0.70
C PRO A 87 11.07 11.05 -0.66
N VAL A 88 11.69 10.39 -1.64
CA VAL A 88 11.09 10.20 -2.97
C VAL A 88 9.79 9.41 -2.89
N PHE A 89 9.74 8.36 -2.07
CA PHE A 89 8.50 7.62 -1.82
C PHE A 89 7.44 8.49 -1.14
N MET A 90 7.82 9.27 -0.12
CA MET A 90 6.90 10.18 0.59
C MET A 90 6.36 11.28 -0.33
N LEU A 91 7.18 11.82 -1.24
CA LEU A 91 6.72 12.75 -2.28
C LEU A 91 5.68 12.07 -3.20
N GLY A 92 5.92 10.81 -3.58
CA GLY A 92 4.94 10.01 -4.31
C GLY A 92 3.62 9.91 -3.55
N MET A 93 3.64 9.57 -2.27
CA MET A 93 2.44 9.47 -1.44
C MET A 93 1.70 10.82 -1.31
N LEU A 94 2.43 11.90 -1.12
CA LEU A 94 1.88 13.26 -1.02
C LEU A 94 1.09 13.65 -2.27
N VAL A 95 1.57 13.29 -3.43
CA VAL A 95 0.90 13.58 -4.72
C VAL A 95 -0.17 12.53 -5.05
N GLY A 96 0.13 11.26 -4.80
CA GLY A 96 -0.73 10.14 -5.14
C GLY A 96 -2.06 10.12 -4.40
N GLY A 97 -2.08 10.47 -3.12
CA GLY A 97 -3.31 10.54 -2.32
C GLY A 97 -4.36 11.48 -2.92
N PRO A 98 -4.05 12.77 -3.11
CA PRO A 98 -4.99 13.73 -3.74
C PRO A 98 -5.40 13.36 -5.16
N LEU A 99 -4.48 12.87 -5.99
CA LEU A 99 -4.80 12.46 -7.36
C LEU A 99 -5.75 11.27 -7.40
N ALA A 100 -5.49 10.24 -6.60
CA ALA A 100 -6.36 9.09 -6.50
C ALA A 100 -7.72 9.44 -5.87
N GLY A 101 -7.74 10.36 -4.90
CA GLY A 101 -8.98 10.89 -4.33
C GLY A 101 -9.85 11.54 -5.41
N GLN A 102 -9.31 12.49 -6.18
CA GLN A 102 -10.02 13.16 -7.27
C GLN A 102 -10.49 12.19 -8.36
N LEU A 103 -9.65 11.21 -8.70
CA LEU A 103 -10.00 10.19 -9.69
C LEU A 103 -11.14 9.31 -9.18
N SER A 104 -11.07 8.91 -7.93
CA SER A 104 -12.06 8.11 -7.22
C SER A 104 -13.40 8.84 -7.08
N ASP A 105 -13.39 10.16 -6.86
CA ASP A 105 -14.60 10.99 -6.81
C ASP A 105 -15.30 11.10 -8.17
N ARG A 106 -14.53 11.11 -9.27
CA ARG A 106 -15.08 11.30 -10.62
C ARG A 106 -15.51 10.00 -11.30
N HIS A 107 -14.79 8.92 -11.08
CA HIS A 107 -14.94 7.67 -11.84
C HIS A 107 -15.38 6.47 -10.98
N GLY A 108 -15.61 6.72 -9.68
CA GLY A 108 -16.02 5.70 -8.75
C GLY A 108 -14.86 5.18 -7.85
N ARG A 109 -15.22 4.78 -6.63
CA ARG A 109 -14.27 4.40 -5.58
C ARG A 109 -13.46 3.16 -5.94
N ARG A 110 -14.13 2.18 -6.53
CA ARG A 110 -13.50 0.92 -6.94
C ARG A 110 -12.43 1.13 -8.00
N LEU A 111 -12.69 1.94 -9.02
CA LEU A 111 -11.73 2.22 -10.08
C LEU A 111 -10.50 2.97 -9.54
N GLY A 112 -10.70 3.99 -8.70
CA GLY A 112 -9.60 4.72 -8.07
C GLY A 112 -8.70 3.81 -7.24
N LEU A 113 -9.29 2.90 -6.46
CA LEU A 113 -8.55 1.91 -5.66
C LEU A 113 -7.79 0.91 -6.55
N LEU A 114 -8.44 0.39 -7.60
CA LEU A 114 -7.80 -0.56 -8.52
C LEU A 114 -6.59 0.05 -9.24
N LEU A 115 -6.72 1.27 -9.74
CA LEU A 115 -5.61 1.95 -10.41
C LEU A 115 -4.44 2.21 -9.45
N SER A 116 -4.74 2.60 -8.22
CA SER A 116 -3.72 2.79 -7.18
C SER A 116 -3.03 1.48 -6.80
N LEU A 117 -3.79 0.37 -6.70
CA LEU A 117 -3.24 -0.97 -6.44
C LEU A 117 -2.37 -1.46 -7.60
N VAL A 118 -2.81 -1.28 -8.83
CA VAL A 118 -2.01 -1.64 -10.01
C VAL A 118 -0.70 -0.84 -10.00
N MET A 119 -0.76 0.45 -9.70
CA MET A 119 0.43 1.31 -9.68
C MET A 119 1.45 0.87 -8.62
N VAL A 120 1.04 0.63 -7.37
CA VAL A 120 1.96 0.19 -6.31
C VAL A 120 2.50 -1.21 -6.58
N THR A 121 1.66 -2.12 -7.07
CA THR A 121 2.06 -3.51 -7.34
C THR A 121 3.02 -3.60 -8.51
N MET A 122 2.73 -2.92 -9.62
CA MET A 122 3.59 -2.90 -10.81
C MET A 122 4.93 -2.21 -10.51
N SER A 123 4.90 -1.08 -9.80
CA SER A 123 6.14 -0.38 -9.42
C SER A 123 7.05 -1.26 -8.57
N GLY A 124 6.49 -1.99 -7.60
CA GLY A 124 7.27 -2.90 -6.77
C GLY A 124 7.73 -4.17 -7.50
N ALA A 125 6.93 -4.71 -8.41
CA ALA A 125 7.28 -5.90 -9.16
C ALA A 125 8.33 -5.64 -10.24
N LEU A 126 8.28 -4.48 -10.91
CA LEU A 126 9.20 -4.13 -11.99
C LEU A 126 10.57 -3.65 -11.49
N GLN A 127 10.66 -3.16 -10.26
CA GLN A 127 11.92 -2.72 -9.69
C GLN A 127 13.00 -3.80 -9.70
N PRO A 128 12.76 -5.05 -9.26
CA PRO A 128 13.77 -6.12 -9.31
C PRO A 128 13.95 -6.75 -10.70
N ALA A 129 13.03 -6.52 -11.64
CA ALA A 129 13.02 -7.19 -12.93
C ALA A 129 13.82 -6.47 -14.04
N LEU A 130 14.07 -5.16 -13.89
CA LEU A 130 14.64 -4.32 -14.95
C LEU A 130 16.06 -3.84 -14.60
N PRO A 131 16.85 -3.42 -15.62
CA PRO A 131 18.26 -3.06 -15.43
C PRO A 131 18.44 -1.92 -14.43
N HIS A 132 19.48 -2.05 -13.66
CA HIS A 132 19.73 -1.31 -12.44
C HIS A 132 20.46 0.01 -12.76
N SER A 133 19.69 1.10 -12.82
CA SER A 133 20.23 2.45 -12.71
C SER A 133 19.57 3.18 -11.54
N LEU A 134 20.29 4.10 -10.92
CA LEU A 134 19.75 4.91 -9.84
C LEU A 134 18.48 5.66 -10.25
N ALA A 135 18.47 6.26 -11.44
CA ALA A 135 17.30 6.97 -11.95
C ALA A 135 16.08 6.05 -12.07
N TRP A 136 16.29 4.82 -12.47
CA TRP A 136 15.26 3.80 -12.56
C TRP A 136 14.72 3.41 -11.18
N ALA A 137 15.61 3.17 -10.21
CA ALA A 137 15.21 2.86 -8.84
C ALA A 137 14.38 4.00 -8.22
N LEU A 138 14.78 5.25 -8.42
CA LEU A 138 14.04 6.43 -7.94
C LEU A 138 12.68 6.58 -8.63
N ALA A 139 12.60 6.36 -9.95
CA ALA A 139 11.33 6.43 -10.68
C ALA A 139 10.30 5.39 -10.19
N TRP A 140 10.73 4.15 -9.99
CA TRP A 140 9.85 3.10 -9.44
C TRP A 140 9.49 3.36 -7.98
N ARG A 141 10.41 3.93 -7.23
CA ARG A 141 10.14 4.30 -5.84
C ARG A 141 9.09 5.41 -5.74
N LEU A 142 9.17 6.41 -6.62
CA LEU A 142 8.14 7.46 -6.76
C LEU A 142 6.79 6.85 -7.16
N GLY A 143 6.78 5.96 -8.16
CA GLY A 143 5.57 5.25 -8.61
C GLY A 143 4.92 4.42 -7.51
N ALA A 144 5.71 3.70 -6.73
CA ALA A 144 5.22 2.95 -5.58
C ALA A 144 4.60 3.86 -4.53
N GLY A 145 5.21 5.03 -4.28
CA GLY A 145 4.65 6.05 -3.39
C GLY A 145 3.32 6.60 -3.89
N LEU A 146 3.23 6.96 -5.18
CA LEU A 146 1.98 7.41 -5.81
C LEU A 146 0.85 6.38 -5.61
N GLY A 147 1.13 5.12 -5.89
CA GLY A 147 0.17 4.03 -5.69
C GLY A 147 -0.20 3.84 -4.22
N ALA A 148 0.76 3.79 -3.31
CA ALA A 148 0.51 3.56 -1.89
C ALA A 148 -0.32 4.68 -1.25
N GLY A 149 -0.03 5.96 -1.57
CA GLY A 149 -0.83 7.10 -1.13
C GLY A 149 -2.27 7.03 -1.63
N GLY A 150 -2.45 6.65 -2.90
CA GLY A 150 -3.76 6.44 -3.49
C GLY A 150 -4.53 5.29 -2.82
N VAL A 151 -3.88 4.16 -2.57
CA VAL A 151 -4.50 3.01 -1.88
C VAL A 151 -4.99 3.40 -0.49
N LEU A 152 -4.18 4.11 0.31
CA LEU A 152 -4.57 4.49 1.67
C LEU A 152 -5.81 5.39 1.68
N VAL A 153 -5.79 6.45 0.86
CA VAL A 153 -6.90 7.41 0.81
C VAL A 153 -8.17 6.75 0.30
N THR A 154 -8.08 6.03 -0.83
CA THR A 154 -9.27 5.42 -1.44
C THR A 154 -9.84 4.28 -0.61
N THR A 155 -9.00 3.44 0.03
CA THR A 155 -9.45 2.37 0.93
C THR A 155 -10.16 2.95 2.15
N PHE A 156 -9.60 4.01 2.77
CA PHE A 156 -10.22 4.65 3.91
C PHE A 156 -11.60 5.23 3.56
N VAL A 157 -11.67 6.00 2.46
CA VAL A 157 -12.94 6.59 2.01
C VAL A 157 -13.95 5.51 1.66
N TYR A 158 -13.53 4.48 0.94
CA TYR A 158 -14.37 3.34 0.61
C TYR A 158 -14.97 2.67 1.84
N LEU A 159 -14.17 2.47 2.90
CA LEU A 159 -14.64 1.88 4.16
C LEU A 159 -15.61 2.76 4.93
N ILE A 160 -15.44 4.08 4.94
CA ILE A 160 -16.32 4.98 5.70
C ILE A 160 -17.61 5.34 4.97
N GLU A 161 -17.66 5.20 3.65
CA GLU A 161 -18.88 5.42 2.84
C GLU A 161 -19.88 4.27 2.96
N TRP A 162 -19.42 3.10 3.33
CA TRP A 162 -20.27 1.96 3.59
C TRP A 162 -20.74 1.95 5.04
N PRO A 163 -21.82 1.39 5.30
CA PRO A 163 -23.05 1.67 5.96
C PRO A 163 -22.96 2.60 7.16
N THR A 164 -23.68 3.65 7.09
CA THR A 164 -23.76 4.67 8.15
C THR A 164 -25.01 4.53 9.02
N ALA A 165 -25.81 3.51 8.81
CA ALA A 165 -27.06 3.34 9.55
C ALA A 165 -26.96 2.26 10.60
N GLY A 166 -26.67 2.69 11.77
CA GLY A 166 -27.02 2.06 13.02
C GLY A 166 -27.97 2.98 13.79
N PRO A 167 -28.55 2.55 14.95
CA PRO A 167 -29.32 3.39 15.81
C PRO A 167 -28.56 4.66 16.14
N ALA A 168 -29.29 5.74 16.41
CA ALA A 168 -28.68 7.05 16.66
C ALA A 168 -27.56 6.92 17.72
N GLY A 169 -26.30 7.01 17.26
CA GLY A 169 -25.10 6.77 18.07
C GLY A 169 -24.16 5.67 17.54
N ALA A 170 -24.62 4.71 16.75
CA ALA A 170 -23.79 3.60 16.25
C ALA A 170 -22.99 3.96 15.00
N ALA A 171 -23.37 4.98 14.24
CA ALA A 171 -22.60 5.45 13.07
C ALA A 171 -21.17 5.87 13.44
N GLY A 172 -20.96 6.42 14.64
CA GLY A 172 -19.62 6.73 15.16
C GLY A 172 -18.80 5.48 15.46
N SER A 173 -19.40 4.42 15.94
CA SER A 173 -18.71 3.17 16.25
C SER A 173 -18.25 2.42 15.01
N TRP A 174 -19.03 2.44 13.90
CA TRP A 174 -18.60 1.85 12.62
C TRP A 174 -17.38 2.54 12.03
N ARG A 175 -17.36 3.85 11.98
CA ARG A 175 -16.21 4.61 11.48
C ARG A 175 -14.94 4.32 12.28
N LEU A 176 -15.08 4.17 13.59
CA LEU A 176 -13.97 3.75 14.45
C LEU A 176 -13.50 2.33 14.11
N VAL A 177 -14.43 1.39 13.94
CA VAL A 177 -14.09 0.00 13.56
C VAL A 177 -13.43 -0.05 12.20
N ALA A 178 -13.91 0.72 11.22
CA ALA A 178 -13.30 0.83 9.89
C ALA A 178 -11.87 1.41 9.97
N ALA A 179 -11.66 2.45 10.76
CA ALA A 179 -10.34 3.02 10.99
C ALA A 179 -9.39 2.03 11.69
N LEU A 180 -9.87 1.33 12.72
CA LEU A 180 -9.09 0.28 13.40
C LEU A 180 -8.77 -0.87 12.44
N GLY A 181 -9.71 -1.28 11.60
CA GLY A 181 -9.50 -2.29 10.57
C GLY A 181 -8.37 -1.91 9.62
N LEU A 182 -8.38 -0.67 9.10
CA LEU A 182 -7.31 -0.18 8.24
C LEU A 182 -5.93 -0.25 8.92
N HIS A 183 -5.85 0.15 10.19
CA HIS A 183 -4.60 0.07 10.97
C HIS A 183 -4.17 -1.37 11.24
N LEU A 184 -5.11 -2.29 11.48
CA LEU A 184 -4.81 -3.72 11.58
C LEU A 184 -4.22 -4.26 10.28
N GLY A 185 -4.80 -3.94 9.13
CA GLY A 185 -4.25 -4.29 7.82
C GLY A 185 -2.84 -3.73 7.64
N TRP A 186 -2.63 -2.46 7.97
CA TRP A 186 -1.32 -1.81 7.90
C TRP A 186 -0.27 -2.54 8.75
N ASN A 187 -0.55 -2.79 10.03
CA ASN A 187 0.38 -3.47 10.93
C ASN A 187 0.62 -4.94 10.53
N THR A 188 -0.40 -5.63 10.04
CA THR A 188 -0.26 -7.00 9.56
C THR A 188 0.66 -7.06 8.35
N GLY A 189 0.56 -6.11 7.41
CA GLY A 189 1.46 -6.02 6.26
C GLY A 189 2.91 -5.79 6.67
N GLN A 190 3.15 -4.94 7.68
CA GLN A 190 4.48 -4.73 8.24
C GLN A 190 5.03 -5.97 8.91
N ALA A 191 4.22 -6.68 9.70
CA ALA A 191 4.62 -7.92 10.36
C ALA A 191 4.98 -9.01 9.35
N LEU A 192 4.20 -9.16 8.28
CA LEU A 192 4.51 -10.09 7.19
C LEU A 192 5.80 -9.72 6.47
N LEU A 193 6.03 -8.45 6.19
CA LEU A 193 7.27 -7.98 5.58
C LEU A 193 8.47 -8.27 6.49
N LEU A 194 8.37 -7.96 7.78
CA LEU A 194 9.43 -8.21 8.76
C LEU A 194 9.77 -9.70 8.85
N THR A 195 8.73 -10.56 8.93
CA THR A 195 8.91 -12.01 8.97
C THR A 195 9.57 -12.50 7.66
N SER A 196 9.13 -12.00 6.51
CA SER A 196 9.74 -12.36 5.22
C SER A 196 11.20 -11.91 5.16
N ALA A 197 11.53 -10.71 5.66
CA ALA A 197 12.88 -10.17 5.68
C ALA A 197 13.83 -10.93 6.64
N SER A 198 13.30 -11.59 7.67
CA SER A 198 14.10 -12.45 8.57
C SER A 198 14.40 -13.82 7.96
N LEU A 199 13.59 -14.28 7.01
CA LEU A 199 13.74 -15.58 6.35
C LEU A 199 14.50 -15.49 5.02
N LEU A 200 14.45 -14.34 4.37
CA LEU A 200 15.03 -14.11 3.04
C LEU A 200 16.18 -13.12 3.11
N THR A 201 17.29 -13.50 2.54
CA THR A 201 18.48 -12.64 2.43
C THR A 201 18.51 -11.86 1.11
N ASP A 202 17.85 -12.38 0.06
CA ASP A 202 17.79 -11.76 -1.25
C ASP A 202 16.69 -10.68 -1.29
N TRP A 203 17.09 -9.43 -1.59
CA TRP A 203 16.18 -8.29 -1.69
C TRP A 203 15.15 -8.44 -2.83
N ARG A 204 15.48 -9.13 -3.91
CA ARG A 204 14.57 -9.35 -5.04
C ARG A 204 13.42 -10.25 -4.64
N ALA A 205 13.72 -11.38 -3.98
CA ALA A 205 12.72 -12.30 -3.45
C ALA A 205 11.80 -11.60 -2.44
N LEU A 206 12.38 -10.76 -1.57
CA LEU A 206 11.62 -9.97 -0.61
C LEU A 206 10.64 -9.00 -1.30
N HIS A 207 11.09 -8.32 -2.37
CA HIS A 207 10.22 -7.44 -3.18
C HIS A 207 9.06 -8.20 -3.82
N TRP A 208 9.33 -9.35 -4.44
CA TRP A 208 8.29 -10.17 -5.05
C TRP A 208 7.23 -10.61 -4.03
N ILE A 209 7.65 -11.06 -2.85
CA ILE A 209 6.73 -11.46 -1.79
C ILE A 209 5.94 -10.27 -1.26
N ALA A 210 6.60 -9.15 -0.96
CA ALA A 210 5.93 -7.95 -0.47
C ALA A 210 4.84 -7.45 -1.41
N HIS A 211 5.07 -7.50 -2.73
CA HIS A 211 4.12 -6.98 -3.72
C HIS A 211 3.15 -8.04 -4.26
N SER A 212 3.35 -9.32 -3.96
CA SER A 212 2.37 -10.39 -4.28
C SER A 212 1.02 -10.18 -3.59
N THR A 213 1.03 -9.57 -2.39
CA THR A 213 -0.20 -9.16 -1.69
C THR A 213 -1.04 -8.19 -2.52
N GLY A 214 -0.40 -7.38 -3.37
CA GLY A 214 -1.09 -6.46 -4.28
C GLY A 214 -1.90 -7.16 -5.36
N LEU A 215 -1.41 -8.26 -5.91
CA LEU A 215 -2.17 -9.08 -6.87
C LEU A 215 -3.40 -9.67 -6.20
N LEU A 216 -3.26 -10.19 -4.99
CA LEU A 216 -4.38 -10.68 -4.20
C LEU A 216 -5.39 -9.56 -3.92
N ALA A 217 -4.92 -8.37 -3.55
CA ALA A 217 -5.77 -7.20 -3.31
C ALA A 217 -6.57 -6.82 -4.56
N ILE A 218 -5.93 -6.78 -5.73
CA ILE A 218 -6.58 -6.49 -7.01
C ILE A 218 -7.69 -7.51 -7.29
N CYS A 219 -7.39 -8.81 -7.17
CA CYS A 219 -8.38 -9.87 -7.37
C CYS A 219 -9.58 -9.74 -6.42
N LEU A 220 -9.32 -9.46 -5.14
CA LEU A 220 -10.38 -9.29 -4.14
C LEU A 220 -11.23 -8.04 -4.39
N VAL A 221 -10.62 -6.91 -4.73
CA VAL A 221 -11.33 -5.66 -5.02
C VAL A 221 -12.19 -5.79 -6.30
N LEU A 222 -11.75 -6.59 -7.27
CA LEU A 222 -12.56 -6.88 -8.47
C LEU A 222 -13.87 -7.61 -8.15
N THR A 223 -13.96 -8.33 -7.03
CA THR A 223 -15.20 -8.99 -6.59
C THR A 223 -16.14 -8.08 -5.81
N GLN A 224 -15.69 -6.87 -5.43
CA GLN A 224 -16.51 -5.94 -4.64
C GLN A 224 -17.42 -5.11 -5.56
N PRO A 225 -18.65 -4.79 -5.11
CA PRO A 225 -19.53 -3.87 -5.83
C PRO A 225 -18.96 -2.45 -5.77
N GLU A 226 -19.42 -1.57 -6.68
CA GLU A 226 -19.13 -0.15 -6.61
C GLU A 226 -19.77 0.47 -5.37
N SER A 227 -19.20 1.56 -4.84
CA SER A 227 -19.80 2.33 -3.74
C SER A 227 -21.18 2.88 -4.17
N ALA A 228 -22.11 2.94 -3.23
CA ALA A 228 -23.51 3.32 -3.48
C ALA A 228 -23.73 4.83 -3.74
N ARG A 229 -22.69 5.58 -4.07
CA ARG A 229 -22.77 7.00 -4.43
C ARG A 229 -22.88 7.23 -5.90
#